data_6a919484337358db6c1c7765b15278c9
#
_entry.id   6a919484337358db6c1c7765b15278c9
#
_cell.length_a   1.000
_cell.length_b   1.000
_cell.length_c   1.000
_cell.angle_alpha   90.00
_cell.angle_beta   90.00
_cell.angle_gamma   90.00
#
_symmetry.space_group_name_H-M   'P 1'
#
loop_
_entity.id
_entity.type
_entity.pdbx_description
1 polymer ?
#
loop_
_entity_poly.entity_id
_entity_poly.type
_entity_poly.pdbx_seq_one_letter_code
_entity_poly.pdbx_strand_id
1 'polypeptide(L)'
;MKVITERAEWNNILQKHQEASDIYYNYDYFDIYARHFNAKSEMIVWEDQHISIFWPHLVRDIPNKLVNNRRLFDLITPYGYGGPLICYNTNDSSDIQRSLHIFMKAYLEFAKEKNYICEFIRFHPLIKNWEPFCEDFLDVVAFDYNNDTVSIDLSC
;
A
#
# COMPACT_ATOMS: atom_id res chain seq x y z
N MET A 1 6.11 12.86 -1.59
CA MET A 1 5.45 11.80 -0.81
C MET A 1 4.78 12.42 0.40
N LYS A 2 3.51 12.10 0.66
CA LYS A 2 2.71 12.60 1.77
C LYS A 2 2.19 11.42 2.59
N VAL A 3 2.14 11.55 3.92
CA VAL A 3 1.56 10.55 4.82
C VAL A 3 0.24 11.10 5.36
N ILE A 4 -0.82 10.32 5.23
CA ILE A 4 -2.17 10.64 5.69
C ILE A 4 -2.51 9.71 6.84
N THR A 5 -2.91 10.29 7.96
CA THR A 5 -3.35 9.58 9.17
C THR A 5 -4.75 9.97 9.60
N GLU A 6 -5.25 11.10 9.10
CA GLU A 6 -6.53 11.65 9.50
C GLU A 6 -7.68 11.07 8.67
N ARG A 7 -8.69 10.52 9.35
CA ARG A 7 -9.87 9.88 8.74
C ARG A 7 -10.54 10.72 7.66
N ALA A 8 -10.77 12.00 7.95
CA ALA A 8 -11.49 12.87 7.02
C ALA A 8 -10.68 13.11 5.73
N GLU A 9 -9.38 13.30 5.86
CA GLU A 9 -8.49 13.50 4.72
C GLU A 9 -8.34 12.22 3.89
N TRP A 10 -8.16 11.08 4.55
CA TRP A 10 -8.08 9.77 3.93
C TRP A 10 -9.32 9.46 3.07
N ASN A 11 -10.50 9.54 3.68
CA ASN A 11 -11.74 9.25 2.98
C ASN A 11 -12.02 10.26 1.85
N ASN A 12 -11.68 11.55 2.04
CA ASN A 12 -11.84 12.56 0.98
C ASN A 12 -10.94 12.31 -0.23
N ILE A 13 -9.74 11.78 -0.02
CA ILE A 13 -8.84 11.38 -1.11
C ILE A 13 -9.46 10.22 -1.88
N LEU A 14 -9.85 9.15 -1.20
CA LEU A 14 -10.37 7.94 -1.84
C LEU A 14 -11.71 8.15 -2.55
N GLN A 15 -12.57 9.04 -2.05
CA GLN A 15 -13.85 9.37 -2.70
C GLN A 15 -13.69 9.94 -4.12
N LYS A 16 -12.53 10.48 -4.45
CA LYS A 16 -12.23 11.00 -5.80
C LYS A 16 -11.81 9.91 -6.79
N HIS A 17 -11.58 8.70 -6.31
CA HIS A 17 -11.07 7.57 -7.09
C HIS A 17 -12.02 6.38 -6.96
N GLN A 18 -12.74 6.05 -8.04
CA GLN A 18 -13.74 4.97 -8.03
C GLN A 18 -13.12 3.60 -7.73
N GLU A 19 -11.89 3.38 -8.16
CA GLU A 19 -11.12 2.16 -7.91
C GLU A 19 -10.89 1.92 -6.42
N ALA A 20 -10.95 2.98 -5.60
CA ALA A 20 -10.82 2.94 -4.15
C ALA A 20 -12.13 2.67 -3.40
N SER A 21 -13.21 2.33 -4.11
CA SER A 21 -14.52 2.09 -3.49
C SER A 21 -14.59 0.80 -2.66
N ASP A 22 -13.56 -0.05 -2.74
CA ASP A 22 -13.51 -1.28 -1.97
C ASP A 22 -13.29 -1.00 -0.47
N ILE A 23 -13.96 -1.80 0.36
CA ILE A 23 -13.88 -1.70 1.82
C ILE A 23 -12.43 -1.82 2.34
N TYR A 24 -11.59 -2.59 1.65
CA TYR A 24 -10.20 -2.82 2.00
C TYR A 24 -9.31 -1.56 1.94
N TYR A 25 -9.80 -0.46 1.35
CA TYR A 25 -9.11 0.83 1.34
C TYR A 25 -9.72 1.84 2.32
N ASN A 26 -10.87 1.55 2.91
CA ASN A 26 -11.58 2.47 3.80
C ASN A 26 -10.82 2.66 5.12
N TYR A 27 -10.73 3.91 5.60
CA TYR A 27 -10.08 4.23 6.88
C TYR A 27 -10.63 3.42 8.05
N ASP A 28 -11.96 3.26 8.13
CA ASP A 28 -12.59 2.56 9.26
C ASP A 28 -12.21 1.07 9.31
N TYR A 29 -11.96 0.46 8.14
CA TYR A 29 -11.45 -0.89 8.06
C TYR A 29 -10.03 -0.97 8.64
N PHE A 30 -9.16 -0.03 8.28
CA PHE A 30 -7.81 0.08 8.84
C PHE A 30 -7.82 0.35 10.34
N ASP A 31 -8.69 1.24 10.84
CA ASP A 31 -8.79 1.60 12.26
C ASP A 31 -9.20 0.41 13.13
N ILE A 32 -10.10 -0.47 12.67
CA ILE A 32 -10.46 -1.71 13.37
C ILE A 32 -9.21 -2.57 13.59
N TYR A 33 -8.41 -2.80 12.55
CA TYR A 33 -7.20 -3.62 12.65
C TYR A 33 -6.06 -2.91 13.37
N ALA A 34 -5.95 -1.60 13.25
CA ALA A 34 -5.00 -0.81 14.01
C ALA A 34 -5.21 -0.98 15.52
N ARG A 35 -6.44 -0.92 15.99
CA ARG A 35 -6.79 -1.20 17.40
C ARG A 35 -6.48 -2.64 17.79
N HIS A 36 -6.82 -3.60 16.93
CA HIS A 36 -6.57 -5.03 17.20
C HIS A 36 -5.07 -5.34 17.34
N PHE A 37 -4.24 -4.78 16.47
CA PHE A 37 -2.80 -5.02 16.47
C PHE A 37 -1.99 -4.03 17.31
N ASN A 38 -2.63 -3.07 17.97
CA ASN A 38 -1.97 -1.94 18.62
C ASN A 38 -1.00 -1.21 17.66
N ALA A 39 -1.48 -0.99 16.46
CA ALA A 39 -0.77 -0.38 15.34
C ALA A 39 -1.30 1.02 15.03
N LYS A 40 -0.71 1.67 14.03
CA LYS A 40 -1.19 2.94 13.49
C LYS A 40 -1.58 2.75 12.03
N SER A 41 -2.68 3.37 11.63
CA SER A 41 -3.07 3.43 10.22
C SER A 41 -2.38 4.60 9.54
N GLU A 42 -1.69 4.33 8.45
CA GLU A 42 -1.08 5.34 7.58
C GLU A 42 -1.40 5.04 6.13
N MET A 43 -1.60 6.07 5.33
CA MET A 43 -1.68 5.96 3.87
C MET A 43 -0.62 6.87 3.26
N ILE A 44 0.26 6.29 2.47
CA ILE A 44 1.20 7.04 1.66
C ILE A 44 0.50 7.48 0.39
N VAL A 45 0.63 8.76 0.08
CA VAL A 45 0.12 9.37 -1.15
C VAL A 45 1.30 9.93 -1.94
N TRP A 46 1.37 9.54 -3.19
CA TRP A 46 2.31 10.07 -4.16
C TRP A 46 1.62 10.32 -5.49
N GLU A 47 1.88 11.46 -6.10
CA GLU A 47 1.23 11.87 -7.34
C GLU A 47 2.24 12.59 -8.23
N ASP A 48 2.19 12.28 -9.51
CA ASP A 48 2.84 13.04 -10.58
C ASP A 48 1.87 13.24 -11.75
N GLN A 49 2.39 13.67 -12.91
CA GLN A 49 1.56 13.89 -14.09
C GLN A 49 1.02 12.59 -14.72
N HIS A 50 1.61 11.43 -14.43
CA HIS A 50 1.32 10.16 -15.08
C HIS A 50 0.54 9.19 -14.20
N ILE A 51 0.81 9.17 -12.89
CA ILE A 51 0.16 8.23 -11.95
C ILE A 51 -0.11 8.90 -10.59
N SER A 52 -1.11 8.37 -9.90
CA SER A 52 -1.36 8.63 -8.48
C SER A 52 -1.33 7.31 -7.72
N ILE A 53 -0.59 7.27 -6.60
CA ILE A 53 -0.45 6.07 -5.77
C ILE A 53 -0.99 6.35 -4.38
N PHE A 54 -1.88 5.48 -3.92
CA PHE A 54 -2.44 5.46 -2.57
C PHE A 54 -2.06 4.12 -1.94
N TRP A 55 -1.16 4.16 -0.95
CA TRP A 55 -0.63 2.96 -0.34
C TRP A 55 -0.92 2.92 1.16
N PRO A 56 -2.08 2.36 1.54
CA PRO A 56 -2.47 2.24 2.94
C PRO A 56 -1.84 1.00 3.60
N HIS A 57 -1.39 1.18 4.84
CA HIS A 57 -0.85 0.11 5.66
C HIS A 57 -1.02 0.37 7.15
N LEU A 58 -0.77 -0.65 7.94
CA LEU A 58 -0.66 -0.59 9.39
C LEU A 58 0.81 -0.59 9.77
N VAL A 59 1.21 0.38 10.58
CA VAL A 59 2.56 0.50 11.15
C VAL A 59 2.56 -0.16 12.52
N ARG A 60 3.31 -1.24 12.68
CA ARG A 60 3.47 -1.96 13.96
C ARG A 60 4.83 -1.72 14.56
N ASP A 61 4.88 -1.52 15.87
CA ASP A 61 6.13 -1.45 16.63
C ASP A 61 6.70 -2.86 16.80
N ILE A 62 7.96 -3.05 16.49
CA ILE A 62 8.65 -4.32 16.74
C ILE A 62 9.18 -4.31 18.17
N PRO A 63 8.59 -5.13 19.09
CA PRO A 63 8.92 -5.06 20.49
C PRO A 63 10.36 -5.51 20.78
N ASN A 64 11.05 -4.74 21.58
CA ASN A 64 12.25 -5.10 22.38
C ASN A 64 13.52 -5.54 21.66
N LYS A 65 13.64 -5.36 20.37
CA LYS A 65 14.89 -5.76 19.73
C LYS A 65 15.45 -4.62 18.92
N LEU A 66 15.89 -3.66 19.68
CA LEU A 66 16.58 -2.50 19.20
C LEU A 66 17.92 -2.93 18.59
N VAL A 67 17.97 -2.88 17.29
CA VAL A 67 19.26 -2.77 16.63
C VAL A 67 19.76 -1.35 16.90
N ASN A 68 20.81 -1.22 17.70
CA ASN A 68 21.46 0.06 18.03
C ASN A 68 20.53 1.10 18.71
N ASN A 69 19.67 0.69 19.65
CA ASN A 69 18.73 1.56 20.36
C ASN A 69 17.73 2.34 19.46
N ARG A 70 17.46 1.87 18.25
CA ARG A 70 16.45 2.45 17.38
C ARG A 70 15.14 1.68 17.48
N ARG A 71 14.03 2.38 17.54
CA ARG A 71 12.70 1.76 17.33
C ARG A 71 12.58 1.38 15.86
N LEU A 72 12.20 0.13 15.65
CA LEU A 72 11.98 -0.43 14.31
C LEU A 72 10.50 -0.75 14.15
N PHE A 73 10.02 -0.67 12.94
CA PHE A 73 8.62 -0.94 12.60
C PHE A 73 8.53 -1.90 11.42
N ASP A 74 7.48 -2.68 11.39
CA ASP A 74 7.04 -3.37 10.20
C ASP A 74 5.71 -2.81 9.70
N LEU A 75 5.44 -3.04 8.43
CA LEU A 75 4.21 -2.64 7.77
C LEU A 75 3.42 -3.87 7.36
N ILE A 76 2.10 -3.82 7.53
CA ILE A 76 1.23 -4.89 7.06
C ILE A 76 -0.07 -4.32 6.47
N THR A 77 -0.66 -5.07 5.54
CA THR A 77 -2.07 -4.87 5.21
C THR A 77 -2.95 -5.47 6.31
N PRO A 78 -4.16 -4.94 6.56
CA PRO A 78 -5.19 -5.62 7.35
C PRO A 78 -5.47 -7.04 6.84
N TYR A 79 -6.22 -7.83 7.60
CA TYR A 79 -6.71 -9.12 7.10
C TYR A 79 -7.57 -8.91 5.85
N GLY A 80 -7.57 -9.86 4.94
CA GLY A 80 -8.18 -9.73 3.62
C GLY A 80 -7.15 -9.22 2.61
N TYR A 81 -7.47 -8.17 1.91
CA TYR A 81 -6.66 -7.66 0.81
C TYR A 81 -6.27 -6.19 1.00
N GLY A 82 -5.32 -5.70 0.22
CA GLY A 82 -4.85 -4.32 0.28
C GLY A 82 -3.66 -4.09 -0.66
N GLY A 83 -2.67 -3.35 -0.19
CA GLY A 83 -1.51 -2.92 -0.97
C GLY A 83 -1.77 -1.63 -1.74
N PRO A 84 -0.88 -1.25 -2.65
CA PRO A 84 -0.99 0.01 -3.38
C PRO A 84 -2.19 0.02 -4.33
N LEU A 85 -2.90 1.12 -4.35
CA LEU A 85 -3.85 1.48 -5.39
C LEU A 85 -3.17 2.46 -6.32
N ILE A 86 -3.11 2.12 -7.61
CA ILE A 86 -2.45 2.94 -8.64
C ILE A 86 -3.51 3.41 -9.63
N CYS A 87 -3.66 4.72 -9.73
CA CYS A 87 -4.52 5.36 -10.71
C CYS A 87 -3.65 5.94 -11.83
N TYR A 88 -3.96 5.59 -13.06
CA TYR A 88 -3.18 5.98 -14.23
C TYR A 88 -3.79 7.20 -14.92
N ASN A 89 -2.99 8.26 -15.09
CA ASN A 89 -3.37 9.50 -15.78
C ASN A 89 -2.92 9.49 -17.24
N THR A 90 -2.24 8.43 -17.68
CA THR A 90 -1.77 8.21 -19.06
C THR A 90 -1.90 6.74 -19.44
N ASN A 91 -1.92 6.46 -20.73
CA ASN A 91 -1.84 5.10 -21.29
C ASN A 91 -0.43 4.75 -21.80
N ASP A 92 0.53 5.66 -21.69
CA ASP A 92 1.91 5.41 -22.11
C ASP A 92 2.63 4.56 -21.06
N SER A 93 2.91 3.31 -21.41
CA SER A 93 3.55 2.35 -20.51
C SER A 93 4.95 2.78 -20.08
N SER A 94 5.69 3.49 -20.92
CA SER A 94 7.05 3.95 -20.60
C SER A 94 7.04 5.07 -19.55
N ASP A 95 6.06 5.96 -19.62
CA ASP A 95 5.87 7.01 -18.62
C ASP A 95 5.39 6.45 -17.28
N ILE A 96 4.45 5.48 -17.32
CA ILE A 96 3.98 4.77 -16.13
C ILE A 96 5.16 4.08 -15.42
N GLN A 97 5.93 3.30 -16.16
CA GLN A 97 7.08 2.56 -15.62
C GLN A 97 8.13 3.49 -15.01
N ARG A 98 8.45 4.59 -15.70
CA ARG A 98 9.36 5.61 -15.17
C ARG A 98 8.85 6.20 -13.85
N SER A 99 7.58 6.54 -13.78
CA SER A 99 6.95 7.08 -12.57
C SER A 99 6.97 6.08 -11.41
N LEU A 100 6.70 4.80 -11.68
CA LEU A 100 6.80 3.72 -10.69
C LEU A 100 8.22 3.57 -10.14
N HIS A 101 9.24 3.63 -10.99
CA HIS A 101 10.64 3.58 -10.53
C HIS A 101 11.02 4.78 -9.65
N ILE A 102 10.58 5.99 -10.02
CA ILE A 102 10.81 7.19 -9.21
C ILE A 102 10.11 7.04 -7.86
N PHE A 103 8.86 6.60 -7.86
CA PHE A 103 8.11 6.36 -6.64
C PHE A 103 8.79 5.32 -5.75
N MET A 104 9.12 4.13 -6.27
CA MET A 104 9.74 3.06 -5.48
C MET A 104 11.05 3.48 -4.85
N LYS A 105 11.90 4.21 -5.59
CA LYS A 105 13.12 4.77 -5.02
C LYS A 105 12.82 5.70 -3.86
N ALA A 106 11.89 6.64 -4.02
CA ALA A 106 11.50 7.57 -2.97
C ALA A 106 10.85 6.85 -1.78
N TYR A 107 10.07 5.80 -2.04
CA TYR A 107 9.43 4.99 -1.00
C TYR A 107 10.47 4.25 -0.14
N LEU A 108 11.47 3.63 -0.76
CA LEU A 108 12.54 2.93 -0.04
C LEU A 108 13.40 3.88 0.81
N GLU A 109 13.68 5.08 0.32
CA GLU A 109 14.37 6.12 1.10
C GLU A 109 13.51 6.56 2.29
N PHE A 110 12.23 6.83 2.07
CA PHE A 110 11.26 7.15 3.12
C PHE A 110 11.15 6.03 4.18
N ALA A 111 11.04 4.77 3.75
CA ALA A 111 10.97 3.64 4.67
C ALA A 111 12.21 3.54 5.57
N LYS A 112 13.40 3.76 5.01
CA LYS A 112 14.66 3.82 5.80
C LYS A 112 14.64 4.95 6.82
N GLU A 113 14.19 6.14 6.45
CA GLU A 113 14.10 7.29 7.36
C GLU A 113 13.14 7.04 8.51
N LYS A 114 12.03 6.33 8.24
CA LYS A 114 11.00 5.95 9.23
C LYS A 114 11.40 4.72 10.06
N ASN A 115 12.49 4.04 9.76
CA ASN A 115 12.88 2.76 10.32
C ASN A 115 11.86 1.64 10.05
N TYR A 116 11.19 1.67 8.91
CA TYR A 116 10.36 0.58 8.39
C TYR A 116 11.30 -0.46 7.77
N ILE A 117 11.31 -1.67 8.32
CA ILE A 117 12.30 -2.69 7.95
C ILE A 117 11.76 -3.73 6.97
N CYS A 118 10.46 -3.91 6.95
CA CYS A 118 9.78 -4.78 6.00
C CYS A 118 8.29 -4.40 5.90
N GLU A 119 7.69 -4.83 4.80
CA GLU A 119 6.24 -4.75 4.61
C GLU A 119 5.71 -6.10 4.14
N PHE A 120 4.61 -6.54 4.73
CA PHE A 120 3.87 -7.70 4.29
C PHE A 120 2.54 -7.28 3.66
N ILE A 121 2.38 -7.57 2.37
CA ILE A 121 1.22 -7.17 1.58
C ILE A 121 0.42 -8.40 1.17
N ARG A 122 -0.89 -8.37 1.42
CA ARG A 122 -1.86 -9.26 0.75
C ARG A 122 -2.48 -8.49 -0.39
N PHE A 123 -1.96 -8.70 -1.59
CA PHE A 123 -2.44 -8.01 -2.77
C PHE A 123 -3.90 -8.36 -3.08
N HIS A 124 -4.59 -7.41 -3.71
CA HIS A 124 -6.00 -7.55 -4.04
C HIS A 124 -6.18 -8.35 -5.34
N PRO A 125 -6.84 -9.52 -5.31
CA PRO A 125 -6.87 -10.42 -6.46
C PRO A 125 -7.68 -9.90 -7.64
N LEU A 126 -8.73 -9.10 -7.40
CA LEU A 126 -9.60 -8.60 -8.47
C LEU A 126 -8.99 -7.39 -9.20
N ILE A 127 -8.31 -6.50 -8.48
CA ILE A 127 -7.66 -5.33 -9.10
C ILE A 127 -6.21 -5.60 -9.49
N LYS A 128 -5.68 -6.78 -9.13
CA LYS A 128 -4.35 -7.26 -9.53
C LYS A 128 -3.23 -6.25 -9.30
N ASN A 129 -3.29 -5.57 -8.19
CA ASN A 129 -2.37 -4.47 -7.87
C ASN A 129 -0.91 -4.91 -7.62
N TRP A 130 -0.61 -6.20 -7.74
CA TRP A 130 0.76 -6.74 -7.73
C TRP A 130 1.44 -6.64 -9.11
N GLU A 131 0.67 -6.64 -10.22
CA GLU A 131 1.23 -6.71 -11.58
C GLU A 131 2.30 -5.66 -11.86
N PRO A 132 2.16 -4.39 -11.43
CA PRO A 132 3.18 -3.38 -11.66
C PRO A 132 4.53 -3.65 -10.99
N PHE A 133 4.58 -4.61 -10.05
CA PHE A 133 5.78 -4.91 -9.26
C PHE A 133 6.43 -6.25 -9.63
N CYS A 134 5.81 -7.06 -10.50
CA CYS A 134 6.25 -8.42 -10.77
C CYS A 134 7.55 -8.54 -11.56
N GLU A 135 7.94 -7.55 -12.32
CA GLU A 135 9.10 -7.65 -13.22
C GLU A 135 10.26 -6.75 -12.74
N ASP A 136 9.98 -5.51 -12.47
CA ASP A 136 11.02 -4.49 -12.28
C ASP A 136 11.53 -4.32 -10.85
N PHE A 137 10.87 -4.93 -9.86
CA PHE A 137 11.17 -4.70 -8.44
C PHE A 137 11.50 -5.98 -7.66
N LEU A 138 11.87 -7.07 -8.33
CA LEU A 138 12.18 -8.36 -7.73
C LEU A 138 13.44 -8.36 -6.84
N ASP A 139 14.26 -7.34 -6.91
CA ASP A 139 15.39 -7.10 -6.01
C ASP A 139 14.97 -6.61 -4.62
N VAL A 140 13.75 -6.04 -4.50
CA VAL A 140 13.20 -5.49 -3.26
C VAL A 140 11.85 -6.09 -2.86
N VAL A 141 11.16 -6.75 -3.80
CA VAL A 141 9.83 -7.37 -3.58
C VAL A 141 9.94 -8.88 -3.84
N ALA A 142 9.57 -9.69 -2.84
CA ALA A 142 9.44 -11.12 -3.00
C ALA A 142 7.96 -11.49 -3.05
N PHE A 143 7.57 -12.31 -4.02
CA PHE A 143 6.20 -12.78 -4.18
C PHE A 143 6.09 -14.23 -3.73
N ASP A 144 5.04 -14.53 -2.96
CA ASP A 144 4.65 -15.89 -2.60
C ASP A 144 3.19 -16.11 -3.02
N TYR A 145 2.98 -17.19 -3.78
CA TYR A 145 1.65 -17.57 -4.23
C TYR A 145 1.01 -18.49 -3.21
N ASN A 146 -0.06 -18.05 -2.59
CA ASN A 146 -0.70 -18.77 -1.49
C ASN A 146 -1.91 -19.58 -1.96
N ASN A 147 -2.91 -18.94 -2.58
CA ASN A 147 -4.15 -19.59 -3.02
C ASN A 147 -4.82 -18.86 -4.19
N ASP A 148 -5.63 -19.60 -4.96
CA ASP A 148 -6.55 -19.04 -5.93
C ASP A 148 -7.72 -18.33 -5.24
N THR A 149 -8.19 -17.26 -5.83
CA THR A 149 -9.43 -16.58 -5.44
C THR A 149 -10.50 -16.87 -6.50
N VAL A 150 -11.66 -17.31 -6.05
CA VAL A 150 -12.83 -17.51 -6.91
C VAL A 150 -13.79 -16.33 -6.74
N SER A 151 -14.20 -15.72 -7.83
CA SER A 151 -15.24 -14.70 -7.84
C SER A 151 -16.42 -15.13 -8.71
N ILE A 152 -17.62 -14.72 -8.32
CA ILE A 152 -18.85 -14.97 -9.09
C ILE A 152 -19.42 -13.60 -9.46
N ASP A 153 -19.59 -13.39 -10.77
CA ASP A 153 -20.29 -12.20 -11.27
C ASP A 153 -21.80 -12.38 -11.06
N LEU A 154 -22.40 -11.46 -10.33
CA LEU A 154 -23.84 -11.45 -10.03
C LEU A 154 -24.62 -10.40 -10.85
N SER A 155 -23.99 -9.79 -11.85
CA SER A 155 -24.59 -8.74 -12.68
C SER A 155 -25.50 -9.26 -13.80
N CYS A 156 -25.91 -10.54 -13.78
CA CYS A 156 -26.80 -11.16 -14.76
C CYS A 156 -28.27 -10.89 -14.49
#